data_68a75a0e0fe4d2627fc20ef4e3c624a8
#
_entry.id   68a75a0e0fe4d2627fc20ef4e3c624a8
#
_cell.length_a   1.000
_cell.length_b   1.000
_cell.length_c   1.000
_cell.angle_alpha   90.00
_cell.angle_beta   90.00
_cell.angle_gamma   90.00
#
_symmetry.space_group_name_H-M   'P 1'
#
loop_
_entity.id
_entity.type
_entity.pdbx_description
1 polymer ?
#
loop_
_entity_poly.entity_id
_entity_poly.type
_entity_poly.pdbx_seq_one_letter_code
_entity_poly.pdbx_strand_id
1 'polypeptide(L)'
;MILSELTVRDVRCIELAELSLHPGRNLIWGGNGSGKTSLLEAMFLLGRGRSFRTRNSERLVRHGQERLVVFGRTESSESVGYAGSLGDAARSGSSAAAMGGLVHAVGVEVHRRDGPRARIDSAAVGSLADLSRVFPVQVIDPEIHKLIEEGGRRRRRWLDWAVFHVEPRFADWWVRFARAVRQRNAALRERRGATRPWDVEVAALGEKISEARRAVLEQMAPLWRETTAGLDCPAAELQYFRGWGAQHALLEALDASRERDEARGLTHAGPHRADVLIRVGGKLAREVLSRGQQKLMAVALTLAQLRLLKGVSGTTPTLLLDDPAAELDAAHLRHFVGQIAPLGCQLVITSLHPETAAFGTPDRVFHVEQGRVGRYNAPS
;
A
#
# COMPACT_ATOMS: atom_id res chain seq x y z
N MET A 1 -8.91 10.93 -3.81
CA MET A 1 -8.20 10.61 -5.09
C MET A 1 -8.84 9.39 -5.70
N ILE A 2 -9.28 9.47 -6.94
CA ILE A 2 -9.95 8.41 -7.70
C ILE A 2 -9.17 8.16 -9.01
N LEU A 3 -9.26 6.95 -9.54
CA LEU A 3 -8.76 6.59 -10.86
C LEU A 3 -9.92 6.69 -11.85
N SER A 4 -9.88 7.66 -12.76
CA SER A 4 -10.95 7.87 -13.77
C SER A 4 -10.71 7.08 -15.05
N GLU A 5 -9.46 6.98 -15.50
CA GLU A 5 -9.06 6.23 -16.69
C GLU A 5 -7.91 5.31 -16.40
N LEU A 6 -7.91 4.13 -17.02
CA LEU A 6 -6.83 3.16 -16.94
C LEU A 6 -6.56 2.56 -18.31
N THR A 7 -5.31 2.57 -18.75
CA THR A 7 -4.81 1.83 -19.90
C THR A 7 -3.73 0.84 -19.43
N VAL A 8 -3.91 -0.41 -19.77
CA VAL A 8 -2.99 -1.52 -19.43
C VAL A 8 -2.49 -2.16 -20.69
N ARG A 9 -1.17 -2.28 -20.84
CA ARG A 9 -0.55 -2.96 -21.98
C ARG A 9 0.46 -3.99 -21.51
N ASP A 10 0.33 -5.21 -22.01
CA ASP A 10 1.27 -6.33 -21.82
C ASP A 10 1.49 -6.73 -20.34
N VAL A 11 0.41 -6.72 -19.54
CA VAL A 11 0.42 -7.15 -18.14
C VAL A 11 -0.14 -8.56 -18.00
N ARG A 12 0.67 -9.51 -17.62
CA ARG A 12 0.27 -10.92 -17.41
C ARG A 12 -0.37 -11.52 -18.67
N CYS A 13 -1.67 -11.82 -18.60
CA CYS A 13 -2.47 -12.33 -19.74
C CYS A 13 -3.11 -11.18 -20.55
N ILE A 14 -3.03 -9.94 -20.10
CA ILE A 14 -3.67 -8.79 -20.75
C ILE A 14 -2.72 -8.23 -21.80
N GLU A 15 -3.18 -8.19 -23.04
CA GLU A 15 -2.48 -7.52 -24.13
C GLU A 15 -2.74 -6.01 -24.11
N LEU A 16 -4.01 -5.64 -24.19
CA LEU A 16 -4.47 -4.26 -24.10
C LEU A 16 -5.81 -4.23 -23.39
N ALA A 17 -5.95 -3.31 -22.44
CA ALA A 17 -7.21 -3.00 -21.80
C ALA A 17 -7.34 -1.51 -21.55
N GLU A 18 -8.51 -0.94 -21.83
CA GLU A 18 -8.86 0.43 -21.58
C GLU A 18 -10.15 0.48 -20.77
N LEU A 19 -10.10 1.14 -19.61
CA LEU A 19 -11.24 1.25 -18.70
C LEU A 19 -11.45 2.72 -18.33
N SER A 20 -12.71 3.16 -18.42
CA SER A 20 -13.16 4.41 -17.79
C SER A 20 -13.88 4.01 -16.51
N LEU A 21 -13.34 4.37 -15.36
CA LEU A 21 -13.85 3.96 -14.05
C LEU A 21 -14.82 5.02 -13.48
N HIS A 22 -15.76 4.57 -12.66
CA HIS A 22 -16.65 5.44 -11.91
C HIS A 22 -16.05 5.79 -10.55
N PRO A 23 -16.28 6.97 -9.97
CA PRO A 23 -15.80 7.32 -8.63
C PRO A 23 -16.32 6.42 -7.50
N GLY A 24 -17.45 5.79 -7.67
CA GLY A 24 -18.09 4.87 -6.73
C GLY A 24 -17.60 3.42 -6.91
N ARG A 25 -18.54 2.53 -7.26
CA ARG A 25 -18.35 1.08 -7.31
C ARG A 25 -18.17 0.60 -8.74
N ASN A 26 -17.02 -0.02 -9.00
CA ASN A 26 -16.68 -0.65 -10.28
C ASN A 26 -16.59 -2.16 -10.08
N LEU A 27 -17.34 -2.92 -10.84
CA LEU A 27 -17.30 -4.37 -10.84
C LEU A 27 -16.57 -4.88 -12.08
N ILE A 28 -15.61 -5.77 -11.87
CA ILE A 28 -14.90 -6.49 -12.92
C ILE A 28 -15.20 -7.97 -12.74
N TRP A 29 -15.98 -8.55 -13.65
CA TRP A 29 -16.36 -9.96 -13.53
C TRP A 29 -15.84 -10.79 -14.70
N GLY A 30 -15.78 -12.11 -14.49
CA GLY A 30 -15.33 -13.07 -15.50
C GLY A 30 -14.86 -14.38 -14.88
N GLY A 31 -14.61 -15.39 -15.69
CA GLY A 31 -14.15 -16.70 -15.25
C GLY A 31 -12.81 -16.71 -14.54
N ASN A 32 -12.44 -17.84 -13.94
CA ASN A 32 -11.11 -18.03 -13.36
C ASN A 32 -10.02 -17.92 -14.44
N GLY A 33 -8.92 -17.24 -14.14
CA GLY A 33 -7.82 -17.04 -15.09
C GLY A 33 -8.09 -16.01 -16.19
N SER A 34 -9.27 -15.37 -16.23
CA SER A 34 -9.63 -14.40 -17.28
C SER A 34 -8.77 -13.13 -17.31
N GLY A 35 -8.15 -12.75 -16.17
CA GLY A 35 -7.32 -11.53 -16.07
C GLY A 35 -7.80 -10.51 -15.04
N LYS A 36 -8.87 -10.78 -14.27
CA LYS A 36 -9.41 -9.86 -13.24
C LYS A 36 -8.36 -9.39 -12.24
N THR A 37 -7.68 -10.31 -11.58
CA THR A 37 -6.58 -10.00 -10.64
C THR A 37 -5.43 -9.28 -11.31
N SER A 38 -5.18 -9.53 -12.61
CA SER A 38 -4.13 -8.83 -13.37
C SER A 38 -4.46 -7.36 -13.57
N LEU A 39 -5.74 -7.00 -13.73
CA LEU A 39 -6.19 -5.60 -13.76
C LEU A 39 -6.00 -4.93 -12.41
N LEU A 40 -6.37 -5.58 -11.30
CA LEU A 40 -6.10 -5.04 -9.96
C LEU A 40 -4.60 -4.90 -9.72
N GLU A 41 -3.78 -5.85 -10.20
CA GLU A 41 -2.32 -5.79 -10.11
C GLU A 41 -1.75 -4.59 -10.87
N ALA A 42 -2.30 -4.27 -12.06
CA ALA A 42 -1.95 -3.09 -12.84
C ALA A 42 -2.34 -1.78 -12.12
N MET A 43 -3.54 -1.68 -11.56
CA MET A 43 -3.97 -0.52 -10.77
C MET A 43 -3.08 -0.34 -9.54
N PHE A 44 -2.76 -1.41 -8.83
CA PHE A 44 -1.88 -1.35 -7.66
C PHE A 44 -0.45 -0.95 -8.06
N LEU A 45 0.05 -1.44 -9.19
CA LEU A 45 1.35 -1.04 -9.75
C LEU A 45 1.39 0.47 -10.02
N LEU A 46 0.30 1.04 -10.55
CA LEU A 46 0.20 2.47 -10.84
C LEU A 46 0.37 3.34 -9.59
N GLY A 47 -0.20 2.96 -8.45
CA GLY A 47 -0.12 3.74 -7.21
C GLY A 47 1.03 3.34 -6.29
N ARG A 48 1.70 2.20 -6.52
CA ARG A 48 2.71 1.67 -5.59
C ARG A 48 4.04 1.33 -6.25
N GLY A 49 4.13 1.39 -7.58
CA GLY A 49 5.33 1.02 -8.34
C GLY A 49 5.76 -0.44 -8.18
N ARG A 50 4.87 -1.32 -7.68
CA ARG A 50 5.14 -2.73 -7.40
C ARG A 50 3.87 -3.57 -7.44
N SER A 51 4.02 -4.88 -7.63
CA SER A 51 2.93 -5.83 -7.46
C SER A 51 2.63 -6.13 -5.98
N PHE A 52 1.37 -6.48 -5.65
CA PHE A 52 1.02 -7.02 -4.35
C PHE A 52 1.25 -8.54 -4.26
N ARG A 53 1.28 -9.25 -5.40
CA ARG A 53 1.43 -10.72 -5.47
C ARG A 53 2.88 -11.18 -5.60
N THR A 54 3.74 -10.42 -6.30
CA THR A 54 5.12 -10.84 -6.58
C THR A 54 6.12 -9.73 -6.28
N ARG A 55 7.33 -10.14 -5.88
CA ARG A 55 8.48 -9.21 -5.75
C ARG A 55 9.25 -9.06 -7.05
N ASN A 56 9.14 -10.06 -7.93
CA ASN A 56 9.81 -10.06 -9.23
C ASN A 56 8.88 -9.36 -10.24
N SER A 57 9.25 -8.12 -10.61
CA SER A 57 8.50 -7.31 -11.58
C SER A 57 8.51 -7.89 -12.99
N GLU A 58 9.51 -8.70 -13.34
CA GLU A 58 9.59 -9.38 -14.65
C GLU A 58 8.38 -10.31 -14.88
N ARG A 59 7.87 -10.92 -13.78
CA ARG A 59 6.69 -11.81 -13.84
C ARG A 59 5.40 -11.08 -14.16
N LEU A 60 5.38 -9.75 -14.13
CA LEU A 60 4.24 -8.93 -14.55
C LEU A 60 4.18 -8.78 -16.05
N VAL A 61 5.34 -8.77 -16.72
CA VAL A 61 5.43 -8.58 -18.17
C VAL A 61 4.86 -9.81 -18.87
N ARG A 62 3.94 -9.58 -19.83
CA ARG A 62 3.31 -10.62 -20.65
C ARG A 62 4.36 -11.51 -21.31
N HIS A 63 4.07 -12.79 -21.41
CA HIS A 63 4.97 -13.73 -22.06
C HIS A 63 5.26 -13.30 -23.50
N GLY A 64 6.52 -13.36 -23.91
CA GLY A 64 6.96 -12.92 -25.23
C GLY A 64 7.21 -11.42 -25.38
N GLN A 65 6.87 -10.60 -24.37
CA GLN A 65 7.09 -9.15 -24.40
C GLN A 65 8.29 -8.74 -23.53
N GLU A 66 8.94 -7.62 -23.89
CA GLU A 66 10.08 -7.09 -23.12
C GLU A 66 9.68 -6.12 -22.01
N ARG A 67 8.53 -5.50 -22.15
CA ARG A 67 8.01 -4.49 -21.21
C ARG A 67 6.51 -4.55 -21.09
N LEU A 68 6.01 -3.98 -20.00
CA LEU A 68 4.62 -3.62 -19.80
C LEU A 68 4.49 -2.11 -19.60
N VAL A 69 3.31 -1.58 -19.88
CA VAL A 69 2.96 -0.18 -19.59
C VAL A 69 1.59 -0.13 -18.91
N VAL A 70 1.52 0.61 -17.81
CA VAL A 70 0.26 0.98 -17.18
C VAL A 70 0.17 2.50 -17.13
N PHE A 71 -0.90 3.03 -17.64
CA PHE A 71 -1.20 4.46 -17.60
C PHE A 71 -2.57 4.69 -16.96
N GLY A 72 -2.74 5.77 -16.21
CA GLY A 72 -4.01 6.16 -15.65
C GLY A 72 -4.12 7.65 -15.42
N ARG A 73 -5.37 8.16 -15.37
CA ARG A 73 -5.69 9.50 -14.90
C ARG A 73 -6.31 9.42 -13.52
N THR A 74 -5.79 10.22 -12.60
CA THR A 74 -6.31 10.32 -11.24
C THR A 74 -6.87 11.71 -11.00
N GLU A 75 -7.97 11.77 -10.26
CA GLU A 75 -8.70 13.02 -9.98
C GLU A 75 -8.86 13.21 -8.48
N SER A 76 -8.71 14.44 -7.99
CA SER A 76 -9.03 14.81 -6.61
C SER A 76 -10.37 15.52 -6.59
N SER A 77 -11.29 15.10 -5.73
CA SER A 77 -12.61 15.72 -5.58
C SER A 77 -12.58 16.99 -4.72
N GLU A 78 -11.45 17.34 -4.10
CA GLU A 78 -11.32 18.52 -3.25
C GLU A 78 -9.98 19.21 -3.44
N SER A 79 -10.02 20.54 -3.49
CA SER A 79 -8.87 21.43 -3.40
C SER A 79 -8.35 21.47 -1.95
N VAL A 80 -7.78 20.37 -1.48
CA VAL A 80 -7.04 20.39 -0.22
C VAL A 80 -5.69 21.02 -0.48
N GLY A 81 -5.49 22.23 0.03
CA GLY A 81 -4.26 22.99 -0.08
C GLY A 81 -3.06 22.23 0.48
N TYR A 82 -2.36 21.49 -0.36
CA TYR A 82 -1.02 21.03 -0.10
C TYR A 82 -0.03 22.17 -0.43
N ALA A 83 0.11 23.11 0.51
CA ALA A 83 1.20 24.06 0.51
C ALA A 83 2.46 23.36 1.08
N GLY A 84 3.13 22.56 0.25
CA GLY A 84 4.32 21.82 0.64
C GLY A 84 5.15 21.40 -0.57
N SER A 85 6.01 22.33 -1.06
CA SER A 85 7.24 22.11 -1.83
C SER A 85 7.21 21.07 -2.98
N LEU A 86 6.44 21.35 -4.02
CA LEU A 86 6.89 21.09 -5.38
C LEU A 86 7.46 22.39 -5.89
N GLY A 87 8.75 22.39 -6.24
CA GLY A 87 9.51 23.59 -6.56
C GLY A 87 8.86 24.46 -7.65
N ASP A 88 9.18 25.76 -7.59
CA ASP A 88 8.70 26.92 -8.40
C ASP A 88 8.91 26.82 -9.94
N ALA A 89 8.63 25.69 -10.57
CA ALA A 89 8.90 25.51 -12.01
C ALA A 89 7.67 25.37 -12.92
N ALA A 90 6.46 25.59 -12.42
CA ALA A 90 5.25 25.49 -13.26
C ALA A 90 4.27 26.63 -13.07
N ARG A 91 4.72 27.87 -13.17
CA ARG A 91 3.86 29.03 -13.31
C ARG A 91 4.14 29.75 -14.63
N SER A 92 3.56 29.26 -15.71
CA SER A 92 3.24 30.11 -16.86
C SER A 92 2.20 29.41 -17.77
N GLY A 93 1.04 30.00 -17.85
CA GLY A 93 0.12 29.88 -19.00
C GLY A 93 -1.05 28.95 -18.83
N SER A 94 -2.14 29.51 -18.45
CA SER A 94 -3.42 29.48 -19.12
C SER A 94 -4.58 29.54 -18.13
N SER A 95 -5.29 30.68 -18.21
CA SER A 95 -6.56 30.96 -17.58
C SER A 95 -7.64 29.99 -18.09
N ALA A 96 -8.15 29.15 -17.21
CA ALA A 96 -9.51 28.62 -17.24
C ALA A 96 -9.88 28.21 -15.81
N ALA A 97 -10.42 29.15 -15.05
CA ALA A 97 -11.09 28.89 -13.78
C ALA A 97 -12.38 28.08 -14.05
N ALA A 98 -12.28 26.77 -14.09
CA ALA A 98 -13.41 25.85 -13.96
C ALA A 98 -13.16 25.05 -12.69
N MET A 99 -14.17 24.83 -11.85
CA MET A 99 -14.17 24.02 -10.63
C MET A 99 -13.80 22.56 -11.00
N GLY A 100 -12.51 22.30 -11.30
CA GLY A 100 -11.96 21.02 -11.65
C GLY A 100 -10.91 20.65 -10.60
N GLY A 101 -11.11 19.53 -9.89
CA GLY A 101 -10.12 18.95 -9.02
C GLY A 101 -8.80 18.72 -9.78
N LEU A 102 -7.68 18.66 -9.05
CA LEU A 102 -6.36 18.35 -9.61
C LEU A 102 -6.41 17.00 -10.34
N VAL A 103 -6.09 17.01 -11.63
CA VAL A 103 -6.00 15.82 -12.48
C VAL A 103 -4.52 15.53 -12.73
N HIS A 104 -4.10 14.30 -12.46
CA HIS A 104 -2.74 13.84 -12.74
C HIS A 104 -2.73 12.70 -13.73
N ALA A 105 -1.81 12.74 -14.66
CA ALA A 105 -1.48 11.66 -15.58
C ALA A 105 -0.34 10.84 -14.98
N VAL A 106 -0.60 9.58 -14.64
CA VAL A 106 0.36 8.68 -14.00
C VAL A 106 0.69 7.54 -14.96
N GLY A 107 1.98 7.29 -15.20
CA GLY A 107 2.47 6.21 -16.03
C GLY A 107 3.52 5.37 -15.31
N VAL A 108 3.42 4.05 -15.40
CA VAL A 108 4.43 3.10 -14.91
C VAL A 108 4.78 2.14 -16.03
N GLU A 109 6.06 2.06 -16.33
CA GLU A 109 6.65 1.12 -17.28
C GLU A 109 7.57 0.16 -16.52
N VAL A 110 7.49 -1.13 -16.83
CA VAL A 110 8.37 -2.14 -16.23
C VAL A 110 9.05 -2.90 -17.35
N HIS A 111 10.37 -2.80 -17.42
CA HIS A 111 11.21 -3.62 -18.27
C HIS A 111 11.67 -4.88 -17.53
N ARG A 112 11.80 -6.00 -18.26
CA ARG A 112 12.27 -7.26 -17.66
C ARG A 112 13.64 -7.14 -16.99
N ARG A 113 14.52 -6.27 -17.52
CA ARG A 113 15.90 -6.13 -17.04
C ARG A 113 16.10 -4.95 -16.09
N ASP A 114 15.36 -3.84 -16.27
CA ASP A 114 15.67 -2.56 -15.63
C ASP A 114 14.75 -2.22 -14.44
N GLY A 115 13.70 -3.02 -14.20
CA GLY A 115 12.71 -2.74 -13.17
C GLY A 115 11.72 -1.62 -13.52
N PRO A 116 10.95 -1.12 -12.55
CA PRO A 116 9.91 -0.11 -12.79
C PRO A 116 10.49 1.30 -12.96
N ARG A 117 9.98 2.02 -13.96
CA ARG A 117 10.14 3.46 -14.16
C ARG A 117 8.77 4.11 -14.12
N ALA A 118 8.67 5.29 -13.52
CA ALA A 118 7.40 5.97 -13.38
C ALA A 118 7.48 7.44 -13.80
N ARG A 119 6.35 7.99 -14.25
CA ARG A 119 6.16 9.40 -14.58
C ARG A 119 4.85 9.90 -14.00
N ILE A 120 4.85 11.14 -13.55
CA ILE A 120 3.67 11.91 -13.18
C ILE A 120 3.69 13.17 -14.01
N ASP A 121 2.59 13.47 -14.72
CA ASP A 121 2.45 14.63 -15.60
C ASP A 121 3.63 14.79 -16.58
N SER A 122 4.06 13.66 -17.18
CA SER A 122 5.20 13.54 -18.09
C SER A 122 6.58 13.66 -17.44
N ALA A 123 6.70 14.12 -16.19
CA ALA A 123 7.95 14.22 -15.45
C ALA A 123 8.34 12.87 -14.82
N ALA A 124 9.61 12.48 -14.92
CA ALA A 124 10.12 11.30 -14.24
C ALA A 124 10.06 11.50 -12.72
N VAL A 125 9.54 10.51 -11.97
CA VAL A 125 9.49 10.60 -10.51
C VAL A 125 10.84 10.24 -9.88
N GLY A 126 11.22 10.98 -8.85
CA GLY A 126 12.44 10.71 -8.09
C GLY A 126 12.32 9.48 -7.18
N SER A 127 11.10 9.12 -6.77
CA SER A 127 10.81 7.97 -5.92
C SER A 127 9.48 7.34 -6.29
N LEU A 128 9.40 6.01 -6.30
CA LEU A 128 8.13 5.29 -6.45
C LEU A 128 7.12 5.61 -5.31
N ALA A 129 7.56 6.17 -4.20
CA ALA A 129 6.70 6.66 -3.14
C ALA A 129 5.82 7.84 -3.59
N ASP A 130 6.27 8.65 -4.56
CA ASP A 130 5.50 9.78 -5.08
C ASP A 130 4.22 9.33 -5.79
N LEU A 131 4.21 8.13 -6.40
CA LEU A 131 3.01 7.51 -6.95
C LEU A 131 1.90 7.38 -5.90
N SER A 132 2.27 6.99 -4.66
CA SER A 132 1.29 6.82 -3.58
C SER A 132 0.69 8.14 -3.08
N ARG A 133 1.32 9.29 -3.33
CA ARG A 133 0.73 10.62 -3.05
C ARG A 133 -0.33 10.99 -4.06
N VAL A 134 -0.08 10.70 -5.34
CA VAL A 134 -0.97 11.05 -6.45
C VAL A 134 -2.08 10.01 -6.61
N PHE A 135 -1.79 8.74 -6.36
CA PHE A 135 -2.77 7.66 -6.41
C PHE A 135 -2.62 6.73 -5.19
N PRO A 136 -3.17 7.14 -4.03
CA PRO A 136 -3.22 6.27 -2.86
C PRO A 136 -4.16 5.10 -3.12
N VAL A 137 -3.63 3.89 -3.09
CA VAL A 137 -4.36 2.66 -3.36
C VAL A 137 -4.06 1.59 -2.32
N GLN A 138 -5.08 0.85 -1.92
CA GLN A 138 -4.97 -0.33 -1.06
C GLN A 138 -5.65 -1.53 -1.72
N VAL A 139 -5.25 -2.72 -1.31
CA VAL A 139 -5.81 -3.97 -1.81
C VAL A 139 -6.14 -4.91 -0.66
N ILE A 140 -7.30 -5.56 -0.78
CA ILE A 140 -7.69 -6.72 0.00
C ILE A 140 -7.75 -7.89 -0.98
N ASP A 141 -6.81 -8.80 -0.85
CA ASP A 141 -6.63 -9.97 -1.71
C ASP A 141 -6.77 -11.27 -0.91
N PRO A 142 -6.88 -12.44 -1.54
CA PRO A 142 -6.98 -13.74 -0.85
C PRO A 142 -5.83 -14.04 0.09
N GLU A 143 -4.66 -13.42 -0.10
CA GLU A 143 -3.46 -13.61 0.72
C GLU A 143 -3.34 -12.60 1.89
N ILE A 144 -4.38 -11.80 2.14
CA ILE A 144 -4.33 -10.73 3.16
C ILE A 144 -4.01 -11.26 4.56
N HIS A 145 -4.40 -12.50 4.88
CA HIS A 145 -4.08 -13.19 6.16
C HIS A 145 -2.57 -13.25 6.43
N LYS A 146 -1.73 -13.20 5.39
CA LYS A 146 -0.26 -13.17 5.53
C LYS A 146 0.25 -11.94 6.27
N LEU A 147 -0.57 -10.89 6.40
CA LEU A 147 -0.25 -9.73 7.25
C LEU A 147 -0.15 -10.15 8.73
N ILE A 148 -0.95 -11.13 9.15
CA ILE A 148 -0.96 -11.69 10.50
C ILE A 148 0.05 -12.84 10.63
N GLU A 149 0.02 -13.78 9.67
CA GLU A 149 0.78 -15.04 9.70
C GLU A 149 2.28 -14.80 9.51
N GLU A 150 2.68 -14.01 8.52
CA GLU A 150 4.09 -13.79 8.19
C GLU A 150 4.81 -12.86 9.19
N GLY A 151 6.15 -12.81 9.06
CA GLY A 151 7.00 -11.96 9.89
C GLY A 151 6.83 -10.46 9.67
N GLY A 152 7.43 -9.65 10.53
CA GLY A 152 7.29 -8.20 10.63
C GLY A 152 7.51 -7.38 9.35
N ARG A 153 8.08 -7.97 8.28
CA ARG A 153 8.32 -7.26 7.03
C ARG A 153 7.03 -6.78 6.36
N ARG A 154 5.93 -7.58 6.38
CA ARG A 154 4.64 -7.18 5.83
C ARG A 154 4.01 -6.09 6.69
N ARG A 155 4.03 -6.29 8.02
CA ARG A 155 3.46 -5.34 8.98
C ARG A 155 4.20 -4.00 8.98
N ARG A 156 5.54 -4.00 8.86
CA ARG A 156 6.28 -2.75 8.66
C ARG A 156 5.83 -2.00 7.42
N ARG A 157 5.69 -2.67 6.26
CA ARG A 157 5.24 -2.03 5.01
C ARG A 157 3.82 -1.50 5.09
N TRP A 158 2.95 -2.20 5.81
CA TRP A 158 1.60 -1.75 6.09
C TRP A 158 1.64 -0.48 6.94
N LEU A 159 2.37 -0.47 8.06
CA LEU A 159 2.52 0.71 8.92
C LEU A 159 3.20 1.86 8.20
N ASP A 160 4.30 1.61 7.49
CA ASP A 160 5.06 2.64 6.75
C ASP A 160 4.20 3.37 5.72
N TRP A 161 3.25 2.67 5.12
CA TRP A 161 2.34 3.30 4.18
C TRP A 161 1.40 4.30 4.88
N ALA A 162 0.90 4.00 6.07
CA ALA A 162 0.13 4.96 6.86
C ALA A 162 1.00 6.16 7.27
N VAL A 163 2.19 5.88 7.82
CA VAL A 163 3.11 6.94 8.25
C VAL A 163 3.50 7.85 7.10
N PHE A 164 3.72 7.31 5.91
CA PHE A 164 4.04 8.09 4.70
C PHE A 164 2.97 9.12 4.34
N HIS A 165 1.69 8.81 4.57
CA HIS A 165 0.58 9.73 4.30
C HIS A 165 0.29 10.72 5.44
N VAL A 166 0.77 10.45 6.64
CA VAL A 166 0.56 11.28 7.83
C VAL A 166 1.76 12.21 8.10
N GLU A 167 2.99 11.72 7.93
CA GLU A 167 4.23 12.48 8.16
C GLU A 167 4.95 12.77 6.82
N PRO A 168 4.90 14.01 6.31
CA PRO A 168 5.47 14.36 5.00
C PRO A 168 6.97 14.07 4.86
N ARG A 169 7.74 14.17 5.97
CA ARG A 169 9.19 13.96 5.98
C ARG A 169 9.61 12.50 6.10
N PHE A 170 8.65 11.59 6.32
CA PHE A 170 8.96 10.18 6.54
C PHE A 170 9.73 9.53 5.38
N ALA A 171 9.35 9.86 4.13
CA ALA A 171 10.02 9.33 2.94
C ALA A 171 11.50 9.72 2.88
N ASP A 172 11.83 10.99 3.18
CA ASP A 172 13.22 11.47 3.23
C ASP A 172 14.01 10.75 4.34
N TRP A 173 13.45 10.68 5.54
CA TRP A 173 14.09 9.97 6.65
C TRP A 173 14.38 8.52 6.30
N TRP A 174 13.41 7.84 5.64
CA TRP A 174 13.56 6.44 5.26
C TRP A 174 14.65 6.22 4.20
N VAL A 175 14.70 7.07 3.17
CA VAL A 175 15.71 7.00 2.10
C VAL A 175 17.12 7.21 2.69
N ARG A 176 17.30 8.24 3.51
CA ARG A 176 18.55 8.55 4.18
C ARG A 176 18.96 7.45 5.16
N PHE A 177 18.02 6.97 5.99
CA PHE A 177 18.25 5.84 6.89
C PHE A 177 18.71 4.59 6.15
N ALA A 178 18.00 4.22 5.07
CA ALA A 178 18.36 3.06 4.27
C ALA A 178 19.75 3.19 3.63
N ARG A 179 20.15 4.42 3.22
CA ARG A 179 21.51 4.72 2.74
C ARG A 179 22.54 4.56 3.86
N ALA A 180 22.30 5.17 5.02
CA ALA A 180 23.21 5.10 6.16
C ALA A 180 23.44 3.66 6.64
N VAL A 181 22.37 2.84 6.71
CA VAL A 181 22.47 1.41 7.04
C VAL A 181 23.29 0.63 6.00
N ARG A 182 23.14 0.92 4.69
CA ARG A 182 23.96 0.27 3.66
C ARG A 182 25.44 0.63 3.80
N GLN A 183 25.77 1.90 4.06
CA GLN A 183 27.14 2.35 4.27
C GLN A 183 27.74 1.75 5.54
N ARG A 184 26.97 1.75 6.64
CA ARG A 184 27.38 1.07 7.88
C ARG A 184 27.68 -0.42 7.65
N ASN A 185 26.78 -1.14 6.96
CA ASN A 185 26.99 -2.55 6.67
C ASN A 185 28.19 -2.80 5.74
N ALA A 186 28.53 -1.88 4.84
CA ALA A 186 29.74 -1.94 4.02
C ALA A 186 30.98 -1.80 4.91
N ALA A 187 31.02 -0.79 5.79
CA ALA A 187 32.14 -0.56 6.72
C ALA A 187 32.36 -1.76 7.68
N LEU A 188 31.26 -2.35 8.19
CA LEU A 188 31.33 -3.58 9.02
C LEU A 188 32.01 -4.75 8.29
N ARG A 189 31.70 -4.96 7.00
CA ARG A 189 32.31 -6.04 6.20
C ARG A 189 33.79 -5.81 5.88
N GLU A 190 34.16 -4.56 5.70
CA GLU A 190 35.56 -4.19 5.44
C GLU A 190 36.45 -4.23 6.68
N ARG A 191 35.88 -4.49 7.89
CA ARG A 191 36.58 -4.51 9.19
C ARG A 191 37.46 -3.28 9.46
N ARG A 192 37.14 -2.13 8.85
CA ARG A 192 37.93 -0.89 8.95
C ARG A 192 37.54 0.02 10.11
N GLY A 193 36.70 -0.44 11.06
CA GLY A 193 36.39 0.25 12.33
C GLY A 193 35.65 1.59 12.22
N ALA A 194 35.52 2.18 11.04
CA ALA A 194 34.96 3.51 10.83
C ALA A 194 33.41 3.53 10.70
N THR A 195 32.71 2.86 11.62
CA THR A 195 31.22 2.87 11.57
C THR A 195 30.62 4.08 12.26
N ARG A 196 31.37 4.79 13.12
CA ARG A 196 30.86 5.86 13.99
C ARG A 196 30.07 6.97 13.29
N PRO A 197 30.49 7.52 12.13
CA PRO A 197 29.70 8.52 11.43
C PRO A 197 28.32 7.97 11.00
N TRP A 198 28.28 6.72 10.56
CA TRP A 198 27.06 6.05 10.15
C TRP A 198 26.20 5.65 11.34
N ASP A 199 26.79 5.27 12.50
CA ASP A 199 26.07 4.96 13.72
C ASP A 199 25.24 6.15 14.19
N VAL A 200 25.82 7.38 14.17
CA VAL A 200 25.12 8.62 14.55
C VAL A 200 23.97 8.92 13.60
N GLU A 201 24.17 8.80 12.29
CA GLU A 201 23.10 9.09 11.31
C GLU A 201 22.00 8.02 11.37
N VAL A 202 22.36 6.73 11.48
CA VAL A 202 21.40 5.61 11.65
C VAL A 202 20.58 5.81 12.92
N ALA A 203 21.20 6.20 14.03
CA ALA A 203 20.51 6.44 15.29
C ALA A 203 19.53 7.62 15.19
N ALA A 204 20.00 8.77 14.71
CA ALA A 204 19.18 9.99 14.62
C ALA A 204 17.96 9.81 13.69
N LEU A 205 18.14 9.18 12.53
CA LEU A 205 17.04 8.90 11.60
C LEU A 205 16.15 7.76 12.09
N GLY A 206 16.75 6.75 12.71
CA GLY A 206 16.03 5.59 13.24
C GLY A 206 15.06 5.95 14.37
N GLU A 207 15.45 6.86 15.26
CA GLU A 207 14.56 7.36 16.32
C GLU A 207 13.37 8.13 15.71
N LYS A 208 13.60 9.03 14.73
CA LYS A 208 12.52 9.77 14.05
C LYS A 208 11.52 8.85 13.36
N ILE A 209 12.01 7.83 12.65
CA ILE A 209 11.17 6.82 11.99
C ILE A 209 10.35 6.06 13.03
N SER A 210 10.97 5.64 14.14
CA SER A 210 10.31 4.88 15.20
C SER A 210 9.25 5.72 15.91
N GLU A 211 9.53 7.00 16.18
CA GLU A 211 8.60 7.92 16.79
C GLU A 211 7.37 8.16 15.91
N ALA A 212 7.56 8.42 14.61
CA ALA A 212 6.47 8.60 13.67
C ALA A 212 5.58 7.35 13.56
N ARG A 213 6.17 6.14 13.57
CA ARG A 213 5.42 4.88 13.58
C ARG A 213 4.60 4.70 14.86
N ARG A 214 5.19 5.04 16.01
CA ARG A 214 4.51 4.97 17.30
C ARG A 214 3.32 5.91 17.34
N ALA A 215 3.50 7.18 16.96
CA ALA A 215 2.45 8.18 16.92
C ALA A 215 1.28 7.78 16.02
N VAL A 216 1.55 7.20 14.84
CA VAL A 216 0.51 6.68 13.93
C VAL A 216 -0.24 5.50 14.55
N LEU A 217 0.44 4.57 15.22
CA LEU A 217 -0.23 3.45 15.89
C LEU A 217 -1.08 3.90 17.08
N GLU A 218 -0.64 4.90 17.85
CA GLU A 218 -1.41 5.49 18.95
C GLU A 218 -2.69 6.15 18.42
N GLN A 219 -2.61 6.92 17.33
CA GLN A 219 -3.77 7.51 16.66
C GLN A 219 -4.71 6.44 16.07
N MET A 220 -4.16 5.33 15.60
CA MET A 220 -4.93 4.22 15.05
C MET A 220 -5.63 3.37 16.12
N ALA A 221 -5.15 3.34 17.35
CA ALA A 221 -5.64 2.44 18.39
C ALA A 221 -7.16 2.55 18.68
N PRO A 222 -7.80 3.74 18.77
CA PRO A 222 -9.26 3.83 18.90
C PRO A 222 -9.99 3.30 17.66
N LEU A 223 -9.52 3.66 16.45
CA LEU A 223 -10.12 3.22 15.20
C LEU A 223 -9.99 1.70 15.01
N TRP A 224 -8.90 1.13 15.47
CA TRP A 224 -8.68 -0.31 15.50
C TRP A 224 -9.73 -1.02 16.35
N ARG A 225 -9.97 -0.55 17.57
CA ARG A 225 -10.98 -1.13 18.48
C ARG A 225 -12.38 -1.07 17.89
N GLU A 226 -12.76 0.07 17.33
CA GLU A 226 -14.06 0.23 16.66
C GLU A 226 -14.19 -0.70 15.45
N THR A 227 -13.14 -0.79 14.62
CA THR A 227 -13.18 -1.60 13.39
C THR A 227 -13.25 -3.08 13.72
N THR A 228 -12.47 -3.56 14.71
CA THR A 228 -12.51 -4.97 15.12
C THR A 228 -13.88 -5.35 15.71
N ALA A 229 -14.47 -4.48 16.56
CA ALA A 229 -15.81 -4.69 17.06
C ALA A 229 -16.87 -4.71 15.96
N GLY A 230 -16.79 -3.79 14.99
CA GLY A 230 -17.71 -3.72 13.86
C GLY A 230 -17.59 -4.84 12.84
N LEU A 231 -16.50 -5.60 12.86
CA LEU A 231 -16.29 -6.80 12.04
C LEU A 231 -16.49 -8.10 12.82
N ASP A 232 -16.89 -8.02 14.07
CA ASP A 232 -17.01 -9.19 14.96
C ASP A 232 -15.70 -9.99 15.10
N CYS A 233 -14.56 -9.26 15.08
CA CYS A 233 -13.26 -9.86 15.29
C CYS A 233 -13.00 -10.10 16.79
N PRO A 234 -12.20 -11.10 17.16
CA PRO A 234 -11.67 -11.23 18.51
C PRO A 234 -10.97 -9.94 18.96
N ALA A 235 -11.18 -9.53 20.22
CA ALA A 235 -10.50 -8.36 20.77
C ALA A 235 -8.98 -8.56 20.71
N ALA A 236 -8.28 -7.59 20.14
CA ALA A 236 -6.85 -7.69 19.92
C ALA A 236 -6.14 -6.35 20.18
N GLU A 237 -4.93 -6.44 20.70
CA GLU A 237 -4.05 -5.31 20.98
C GLU A 237 -2.95 -5.19 19.94
N LEU A 238 -2.61 -3.95 19.57
CA LEU A 238 -1.46 -3.62 18.73
C LEU A 238 -0.31 -3.17 19.62
N GLN A 239 0.80 -3.89 19.58
CA GLN A 239 2.01 -3.54 20.31
C GLN A 239 3.14 -3.23 19.34
N TYR A 240 3.70 -2.02 19.43
CA TYR A 240 4.85 -1.63 18.61
C TYR A 240 6.16 -2.11 19.23
N PHE A 241 6.90 -2.93 18.49
CA PHE A 241 8.29 -3.26 18.76
C PHE A 241 9.19 -2.49 17.83
N ARG A 242 9.99 -1.55 18.36
CA ARG A 242 10.78 -0.59 17.57
C ARG A 242 12.00 -1.19 16.87
N GLY A 243 12.41 -2.41 17.25
CA GLY A 243 13.54 -3.12 16.65
C GLY A 243 14.84 -3.02 17.45
N TRP A 244 14.77 -2.49 18.68
CA TRP A 244 15.82 -2.50 19.70
C TRP A 244 15.22 -2.38 21.09
N GLY A 245 16.05 -2.55 22.14
CA GLY A 245 15.60 -2.52 23.54
C GLY A 245 14.93 -1.21 23.93
N ALA A 246 13.79 -1.30 24.64
CA ALA A 246 12.98 -0.14 24.99
C ALA A 246 13.70 0.85 25.95
N GLN A 247 14.66 0.37 26.71
CA GLN A 247 15.40 1.14 27.72
C GLN A 247 16.60 1.92 27.17
N HIS A 248 16.96 1.71 25.89
CA HIS A 248 18.17 2.28 25.31
C HIS A 248 17.86 3.21 24.13
N ALA A 249 18.62 4.27 23.97
CA ALA A 249 18.68 5.00 22.72
C ALA A 249 19.24 4.11 21.61
N LEU A 250 18.87 4.36 20.34
CA LEU A 250 19.32 3.52 19.23
C LEU A 250 20.86 3.53 19.09
N LEU A 251 21.52 4.64 19.40
CA LEU A 251 22.98 4.73 19.36
C LEU A 251 23.63 3.75 20.36
N GLU A 252 23.12 3.68 21.58
CA GLU A 252 23.58 2.72 22.61
C GLU A 252 23.32 1.27 22.16
N ALA A 253 22.17 1.01 21.55
CA ALA A 253 21.84 -0.31 21.03
C ALA A 253 22.76 -0.75 19.88
N LEU A 254 23.20 0.20 19.02
CA LEU A 254 24.18 -0.05 17.97
C LEU A 254 25.56 -0.35 18.56
N ASP A 255 25.97 0.40 19.59
CA ASP A 255 27.24 0.15 20.29
C ASP A 255 27.23 -1.22 20.99
N ALA A 256 26.16 -1.56 21.69
CA ALA A 256 26.00 -2.85 22.37
C ALA A 256 25.92 -4.06 21.41
N SER A 257 25.47 -3.85 20.17
CA SER A 257 25.41 -4.91 19.15
C SER A 257 26.63 -4.99 18.24
N ARG A 258 27.65 -4.14 18.46
CA ARG A 258 28.78 -3.95 17.55
C ARG A 258 29.50 -5.25 17.19
N GLU A 259 29.92 -6.03 18.17
CA GLU A 259 30.65 -7.28 17.94
C GLU A 259 29.83 -8.27 17.07
N ARG A 260 28.53 -8.37 17.35
CA ARG A 260 27.64 -9.23 16.57
C ARG A 260 27.43 -8.68 15.15
N ASP A 261 27.36 -7.37 15.00
CA ASP A 261 27.20 -6.68 13.73
C ASP A 261 28.44 -6.86 12.85
N GLU A 262 29.64 -6.75 13.45
CA GLU A 262 30.95 -6.99 12.78
C GLU A 262 31.08 -8.45 12.34
N ALA A 263 30.74 -9.41 13.23
CA ALA A 263 30.81 -10.83 12.91
C ALA A 263 29.91 -11.22 11.72
N ARG A 264 28.77 -10.51 11.51
CA ARG A 264 27.79 -10.82 10.47
C ARG A 264 27.79 -9.82 9.29
N GLY A 265 28.52 -8.71 9.39
CA GLY A 265 28.52 -7.63 8.40
C GLY A 265 27.15 -6.97 8.20
N LEU A 266 26.29 -6.95 9.24
CA LEU A 266 24.90 -6.51 9.16
C LEU A 266 24.47 -5.79 10.45
N THR A 267 23.66 -4.74 10.29
CA THR A 267 23.03 -4.00 11.39
C THR A 267 21.84 -4.78 11.97
N HIS A 268 21.85 -5.08 13.26
CA HIS A 268 20.81 -5.86 13.95
C HIS A 268 19.84 -5.02 14.77
N ALA A 269 20.17 -3.77 15.10
CA ALA A 269 19.30 -2.84 15.83
C ALA A 269 18.77 -1.73 14.90
N GLY A 270 17.51 -1.36 15.06
CA GLY A 270 16.91 -0.23 14.34
C GLY A 270 15.54 -0.51 13.74
N PRO A 271 14.87 0.53 13.17
CA PRO A 271 13.50 0.45 12.67
C PRO A 271 13.29 -0.52 11.49
N HIS A 272 14.35 -0.93 10.81
CA HIS A 272 14.28 -2.00 9.80
C HIS A 272 14.06 -3.41 10.42
N ARG A 273 14.21 -3.54 11.73
CA ARG A 273 13.93 -4.75 12.56
C ARG A 273 12.63 -4.62 13.34
N ALA A 274 11.97 -3.46 13.31
CA ALA A 274 10.72 -3.23 14.02
C ALA A 274 9.61 -4.20 13.62
N ASP A 275 8.57 -4.30 14.47
CA ASP A 275 7.36 -5.06 14.18
C ASP A 275 6.13 -4.43 14.86
N VAL A 276 4.95 -4.78 14.36
CA VAL A 276 3.67 -4.56 15.02
C VAL A 276 3.14 -5.92 15.46
N LEU A 277 3.23 -6.20 16.74
CA LEU A 277 2.74 -7.44 17.33
C LEU A 277 1.24 -7.30 17.58
N ILE A 278 0.46 -8.25 17.09
CA ILE A 278 -0.97 -8.33 17.29
C ILE A 278 -1.22 -9.42 18.32
N ARG A 279 -1.83 -9.07 19.45
CA ARG A 279 -2.05 -9.98 20.56
C ARG A 279 -3.54 -10.16 20.85
N VAL A 280 -3.95 -11.41 21.06
CA VAL A 280 -5.28 -11.84 21.47
C VAL A 280 -5.13 -12.62 22.77
N GLY A 281 -5.72 -12.12 23.87
CA GLY A 281 -5.57 -12.73 25.19
C GLY A 281 -4.09 -12.86 25.61
N GLY A 282 -3.23 -11.89 25.28
CA GLY A 282 -1.81 -11.88 25.60
C GLY A 282 -0.92 -12.73 24.68
N LYS A 283 -1.48 -13.61 23.83
CA LYS A 283 -0.74 -14.46 22.89
C LYS A 283 -0.67 -13.82 21.51
N LEU A 284 0.28 -14.22 20.67
CA LEU A 284 0.36 -13.71 19.29
C LEU A 284 -0.84 -14.20 18.47
N ALA A 285 -1.49 -13.29 17.76
CA ALA A 285 -2.68 -13.57 16.94
C ALA A 285 -2.43 -14.72 15.94
N ARG A 286 -1.25 -14.81 15.34
CA ARG A 286 -0.87 -15.89 14.42
C ARG A 286 -0.88 -17.28 15.04
N GLU A 287 -0.76 -17.41 16.38
CA GLU A 287 -0.69 -18.66 17.12
C GLU A 287 -2.05 -19.15 17.60
N VAL A 288 -3.01 -18.22 17.76
CA VAL A 288 -4.31 -18.52 18.37
C VAL A 288 -5.50 -18.35 17.45
N LEU A 289 -5.37 -17.58 16.36
CA LEU A 289 -6.45 -17.33 15.43
C LEU A 289 -6.48 -18.36 14.30
N SER A 290 -7.69 -18.82 13.95
CA SER A 290 -7.92 -19.57 12.72
C SER A 290 -7.59 -18.72 11.48
N ARG A 291 -7.40 -19.35 10.32
CA ARG A 291 -7.08 -18.65 9.07
C ARG A 291 -8.17 -17.64 8.67
N GLY A 292 -9.45 -17.98 8.88
CA GLY A 292 -10.56 -17.07 8.65
C GLY A 292 -10.51 -15.86 9.56
N GLN A 293 -10.27 -16.05 10.86
CA GLN A 293 -10.09 -14.97 11.82
C GLN A 293 -8.87 -14.10 11.52
N GLN A 294 -7.76 -14.69 11.03
CA GLN A 294 -6.60 -13.94 10.60
C GLN A 294 -6.91 -13.05 9.37
N LYS A 295 -7.73 -13.53 8.43
CA LYS A 295 -8.22 -12.71 7.31
C LYS A 295 -9.02 -11.51 7.80
N LEU A 296 -10.03 -11.74 8.65
CA LEU A 296 -10.83 -10.67 9.23
C LEU A 296 -9.98 -9.65 9.99
N MET A 297 -9.03 -10.12 10.78
CA MET A 297 -8.10 -9.28 11.52
C MET A 297 -7.23 -8.42 10.57
N ALA A 298 -6.77 -8.98 9.47
CA ALA A 298 -5.99 -8.25 8.46
C ALA A 298 -6.85 -7.24 7.68
N VAL A 299 -8.11 -7.58 7.41
CA VAL A 299 -9.11 -6.64 6.87
C VAL A 299 -9.33 -5.49 7.84
N ALA A 300 -9.52 -5.78 9.14
CA ALA A 300 -9.67 -4.76 10.18
C ALA A 300 -8.47 -3.81 10.25
N LEU A 301 -7.24 -4.32 10.15
CA LEU A 301 -6.02 -3.49 10.07
C LEU A 301 -6.06 -2.53 8.88
N THR A 302 -6.48 -3.03 7.72
CA THR A 302 -6.58 -2.21 6.51
C THR A 302 -7.64 -1.14 6.65
N LEU A 303 -8.82 -1.47 7.18
CA LEU A 303 -9.90 -0.50 7.38
C LEU A 303 -9.56 0.56 8.44
N ALA A 304 -8.94 0.18 9.56
CA ALA A 304 -8.46 1.13 10.57
C ALA A 304 -7.46 2.12 9.97
N GLN A 305 -6.57 1.64 9.10
CA GLN A 305 -5.63 2.48 8.35
C GLN A 305 -6.34 3.46 7.41
N LEU A 306 -7.36 3.01 6.65
CA LEU A 306 -8.13 3.87 5.76
C LEU A 306 -8.91 4.94 6.54
N ARG A 307 -9.49 4.58 7.69
CA ARG A 307 -10.17 5.53 8.60
C ARG A 307 -9.21 6.59 9.14
N LEU A 308 -8.01 6.17 9.55
CA LEU A 308 -6.98 7.10 10.01
C LEU A 308 -6.65 8.12 8.92
N LEU A 309 -6.38 7.67 7.69
CA LEU A 309 -6.04 8.54 6.58
C LEU A 309 -7.16 9.54 6.26
N LYS A 310 -8.41 9.06 6.22
CA LYS A 310 -9.56 9.94 6.01
C LYS A 310 -9.65 11.00 7.11
N GLY A 311 -9.46 10.63 8.37
CA GLY A 311 -9.56 11.53 9.52
C GLY A 311 -8.42 12.56 9.60
N VAL A 312 -7.19 12.16 9.25
CA VAL A 312 -6.00 13.02 9.41
C VAL A 312 -5.72 13.87 8.17
N SER A 313 -5.82 13.29 6.98
CA SER A 313 -5.42 13.96 5.73
C SER A 313 -6.59 14.20 4.76
N GLY A 314 -7.81 13.81 5.10
CA GLY A 314 -8.95 13.82 4.17
C GLY A 314 -8.78 12.85 2.99
N THR A 315 -7.68 12.10 2.94
CA THR A 315 -7.37 11.23 1.81
C THR A 315 -8.24 9.98 1.83
N THR A 316 -8.99 9.75 0.75
CA THR A 316 -9.74 8.52 0.51
C THR A 316 -9.06 7.70 -0.57
N PRO A 317 -8.30 6.64 -0.21
CA PRO A 317 -7.65 5.78 -1.19
C PRO A 317 -8.65 4.98 -2.03
N THR A 318 -8.29 4.66 -3.27
CA THR A 318 -9.00 3.62 -4.04
C THR A 318 -8.77 2.27 -3.38
N LEU A 319 -9.84 1.52 -3.15
CA LEU A 319 -9.79 0.19 -2.54
C LEU A 319 -10.08 -0.89 -3.58
N LEU A 320 -9.09 -1.75 -3.79
CA LEU A 320 -9.16 -2.89 -4.68
C LEU A 320 -9.56 -4.13 -3.87
N LEU A 321 -10.59 -4.85 -4.32
CA LEU A 321 -11.11 -6.04 -3.66
C LEU A 321 -11.03 -7.23 -4.63
N ASP A 322 -10.12 -8.17 -4.35
CA ASP A 322 -9.95 -9.35 -5.20
C ASP A 322 -10.82 -10.51 -4.67
N ASP A 323 -11.95 -10.71 -5.33
CA ASP A 323 -12.96 -11.76 -5.07
C ASP A 323 -13.40 -11.84 -3.59
N PRO A 324 -13.86 -10.73 -2.97
CA PRO A 324 -14.16 -10.67 -1.54
C PRO A 324 -15.27 -11.64 -1.11
N ALA A 325 -16.18 -12.03 -2.01
CA ALA A 325 -17.25 -12.96 -1.72
C ALA A 325 -16.77 -14.41 -1.58
N ALA A 326 -15.63 -14.77 -2.19
CA ALA A 326 -15.01 -16.08 -2.00
C ALA A 326 -14.20 -16.16 -0.68
N GLU A 327 -13.87 -15.03 -0.07
CA GLU A 327 -12.96 -14.95 1.06
C GLU A 327 -13.66 -14.71 2.41
N LEU A 328 -14.86 -14.13 2.40
CA LEU A 328 -15.66 -13.80 3.57
C LEU A 328 -17.03 -14.46 3.45
N ASP A 329 -17.55 -15.03 4.52
CA ASP A 329 -18.94 -15.48 4.56
C ASP A 329 -19.93 -14.29 4.47
N ALA A 330 -21.19 -14.58 4.23
CA ALA A 330 -22.21 -13.56 3.97
C ALA A 330 -22.42 -12.58 5.15
N ALA A 331 -22.21 -13.02 6.40
CA ALA A 331 -22.36 -12.16 7.57
C ALA A 331 -21.18 -11.18 7.69
N HIS A 332 -19.96 -11.69 7.63
CA HIS A 332 -18.75 -10.86 7.68
C HIS A 332 -18.64 -9.94 6.45
N LEU A 333 -19.11 -10.39 5.27
CA LEU A 333 -19.13 -9.55 4.08
C LEU A 333 -20.09 -8.36 4.25
N ARG A 334 -21.28 -8.55 4.87
CA ARG A 334 -22.20 -7.43 5.19
C ARG A 334 -21.56 -6.44 6.17
N HIS A 335 -20.95 -6.94 7.25
CA HIS A 335 -20.24 -6.09 8.21
C HIS A 335 -19.12 -5.30 7.54
N PHE A 336 -18.32 -5.95 6.69
CA PHE A 336 -17.26 -5.32 5.91
C PHE A 336 -17.78 -4.19 5.01
N VAL A 337 -18.86 -4.43 4.26
CA VAL A 337 -19.48 -3.41 3.41
C VAL A 337 -19.98 -2.23 4.25
N GLY A 338 -20.62 -2.50 5.39
CA GLY A 338 -21.05 -1.47 6.35
C GLY A 338 -19.90 -0.61 6.87
N GLN A 339 -18.70 -1.19 7.03
CA GLN A 339 -17.51 -0.48 7.47
C GLN A 339 -16.84 0.35 6.35
N ILE A 340 -16.98 -0.06 5.09
CA ILE A 340 -16.41 0.66 3.94
C ILE A 340 -17.28 1.83 3.50
N ALA A 341 -18.60 1.68 3.54
CA ALA A 341 -19.53 2.66 3.01
C ALA A 341 -19.29 4.10 3.57
N PRO A 342 -19.03 4.30 4.88
CA PRO A 342 -18.74 5.62 5.43
C PRO A 342 -17.40 6.21 4.97
N LEU A 343 -16.49 5.39 4.41
CA LEU A 343 -15.20 5.87 3.97
C LEU A 343 -15.29 6.69 2.68
N GLY A 344 -16.28 6.42 1.82
CA GLY A 344 -16.44 7.10 0.53
C GLY A 344 -15.30 6.80 -0.43
N CYS A 345 -14.67 5.63 -0.32
CA CYS A 345 -13.61 5.18 -1.22
C CYS A 345 -14.17 4.79 -2.59
N GLN A 346 -13.43 5.08 -3.65
CA GLN A 346 -13.65 4.38 -4.91
C GLN A 346 -13.37 2.89 -4.72
N LEU A 347 -14.30 2.03 -5.14
CA LEU A 347 -14.17 0.58 -5.05
C LEU A 347 -13.97 -0.02 -6.43
N VAL A 348 -13.01 -0.93 -6.55
CA VAL A 348 -12.85 -1.80 -7.71
C VAL A 348 -12.88 -3.24 -7.22
N ILE A 349 -13.95 -3.94 -7.57
CA ILE A 349 -14.30 -5.26 -7.03
C ILE A 349 -14.19 -6.28 -8.15
N THR A 350 -13.51 -7.39 -7.92
CA THR A 350 -13.56 -8.52 -8.85
C THR A 350 -14.52 -9.59 -8.36
N SER A 351 -15.18 -10.28 -9.30
CA SER A 351 -16.12 -11.36 -9.02
C SER A 351 -16.14 -12.39 -10.15
N LEU A 352 -16.61 -13.59 -9.84
CA LEU A 352 -16.92 -14.63 -10.84
C LEU A 352 -18.24 -14.34 -11.58
N HIS A 353 -19.14 -13.60 -10.96
CA HIS A 353 -20.48 -13.31 -11.45
C HIS A 353 -20.71 -11.81 -11.62
N PRO A 354 -21.60 -11.39 -12.55
CA PRO A 354 -21.91 -9.99 -12.78
C PRO A 354 -22.70 -9.33 -11.64
N GLU A 355 -23.20 -10.12 -10.70
CA GLU A 355 -23.99 -9.67 -9.56
C GLU A 355 -23.18 -9.78 -8.27
N THR A 356 -23.16 -8.69 -7.49
CA THR A 356 -22.54 -8.63 -6.17
C THR A 356 -23.53 -8.09 -5.16
N ALA A 357 -24.54 -8.91 -4.80
CA ALA A 357 -25.64 -8.50 -3.91
C ALA A 357 -25.15 -7.79 -2.62
N ALA A 358 -24.02 -8.21 -2.07
CA ALA A 358 -23.46 -7.64 -0.85
C ALA A 358 -23.01 -6.19 -1.00
N PHE A 359 -22.49 -5.79 -2.18
CA PHE A 359 -21.99 -4.42 -2.43
C PHE A 359 -23.06 -3.50 -3.04
N GLY A 360 -24.29 -3.99 -3.23
CA GLY A 360 -25.36 -3.28 -3.93
C GLY A 360 -25.10 -3.16 -5.44
N THR A 361 -25.89 -2.35 -6.14
CA THR A 361 -25.74 -2.16 -7.59
C THR A 361 -24.43 -1.45 -7.91
N PRO A 362 -23.56 -2.05 -8.77
CA PRO A 362 -22.34 -1.37 -9.24
C PRO A 362 -22.69 -0.16 -10.14
N ASP A 363 -21.91 0.91 -10.01
CA ASP A 363 -22.07 2.09 -10.86
C ASP A 363 -21.50 1.85 -12.26
N ARG A 364 -20.54 0.91 -12.38
CA ARG A 364 -19.97 0.47 -13.64
C ARG A 364 -19.57 -1.00 -13.61
N VAL A 365 -19.80 -1.69 -14.71
CA VAL A 365 -19.52 -3.13 -14.84
C VAL A 365 -18.64 -3.38 -16.05
N PHE A 366 -17.62 -4.21 -15.88
CA PHE A 366 -16.72 -4.67 -16.93
C PHE A 366 -16.71 -6.19 -16.96
N HIS A 367 -16.69 -6.76 -18.17
CA HIS A 367 -16.49 -8.20 -18.39
C HIS A 367 -15.07 -8.44 -18.86
N VAL A 368 -14.41 -9.44 -18.27
CA VAL A 368 -13.06 -9.85 -18.64
C VAL A 368 -13.08 -11.30 -19.09
N GLU A 369 -12.66 -11.53 -20.32
CA GLU A 369 -12.54 -12.86 -20.92
C GLU A 369 -11.21 -12.98 -21.66
N GLN A 370 -10.41 -14.00 -21.33
CA GLN A 370 -9.11 -14.29 -21.98
C GLN A 370 -8.18 -13.07 -22.12
N GLY A 371 -8.13 -12.22 -21.09
CA GLY A 371 -7.29 -11.01 -21.09
C GLY A 371 -7.86 -9.82 -21.88
N ARG A 372 -9.04 -9.95 -22.45
CA ARG A 372 -9.78 -8.85 -23.12
C ARG A 372 -10.82 -8.28 -22.17
N VAL A 373 -10.98 -6.96 -22.18
CA VAL A 373 -11.90 -6.24 -21.32
C VAL A 373 -12.95 -5.54 -22.18
N GLY A 374 -14.22 -5.79 -21.88
CA GLY A 374 -15.36 -5.11 -22.50
C GLY A 374 -16.22 -4.43 -21.44
N ARG A 375 -16.85 -3.30 -21.79
CA ARG A 375 -17.89 -2.70 -20.95
C ARG A 375 -19.12 -3.58 -21.01
N TYR A 376 -19.62 -4.00 -19.88
CA TYR A 376 -20.85 -4.79 -19.79
C TYR A 376 -22.03 -3.87 -19.51
N ASN A 377 -22.96 -3.81 -20.46
CA ASN A 377 -24.27 -3.21 -20.22
C ASN A 377 -25.19 -4.36 -19.81
N ALA A 378 -25.69 -4.36 -18.59
CA ALA A 378 -26.66 -5.37 -18.16
C ALA A 378 -27.84 -5.38 -19.15
N PRO A 379 -28.38 -6.54 -19.54
CA PRO A 379 -29.64 -6.57 -20.28
C PRO A 379 -30.72 -5.91 -19.41
N SER A 380 -31.45 -5.00 -20.02
CA SER A 380 -32.56 -4.25 -19.44
C SER A 380 -33.71 -5.17 -19.03
#